data_090d52b35a986944ecabd63b982e9075
#
_entry.id   090d52b35a986944ecabd63b982e9075
#
_cell.length_a   1.000
_cell.length_b   1.000
_cell.length_c   1.000
_cell.angle_alpha   90.00
_cell.angle_beta   90.00
_cell.angle_gamma   90.00
#
_symmetry.space_group_name_H-M   'P 1'
#
loop_
_entity.id
_entity.type
_entity.pdbx_description
1 polymer ?
#
loop_
_entity_poly.entity_id
_entity_poly.type
_entity_poly.pdbx_seq_one_letter_code
_entity_poly.pdbx_strand_id
1 'polypeptide(L)'
;MDKDEVIEDLGVSAEVLEQAINDMLPGFANHVRDANLDPKIAELYKPGIVLREKAFVDASRRVGGMVTTHRFAILSNHMADFTQFKHDTNWGLCVAQCESHFKVMDVYEYNGKTQITLLHLLDDDRWRLFANAEFDMPGLHVEEIRARFEAKCDAEAIPELTTEQWLNRCSFPVGVSPDGALYSPEPKPAEALWRVADTGFRRLVGNVVFVCKGPDDEGKWLDVIPEDVDEGGIFAYPYIDPDAGLTFRYLCPAATSEDGDQWLIRERDDSILVVLRAGALENALWCPTFIDPGEFEPYTTQADENYTPDDPAVLEIRELEFLDPIRHPLFPDDVEALLIKQGADAMELAWLHLCGVRDDTIYGELLSETDQDLGVHVGDVLPLAFREDEEDGLVAAVFIDQLGK
;
A
#
# COMPACT_ATOMS: atom_id res chain seq x y z
N MET A 1 -21.80 -24.07 0.55
CA MET A 1 -21.94 -22.65 0.23
C MET A 1 -21.69 -22.52 -1.26
N ASP A 2 -22.60 -21.91 -2.01
CA ASP A 2 -22.44 -21.71 -3.46
C ASP A 2 -21.35 -20.65 -3.67
N LYS A 3 -20.59 -20.73 -4.79
CA LYS A 3 -19.51 -19.79 -5.11
C LYS A 3 -20.05 -18.35 -5.20
N ASP A 4 -21.23 -18.20 -5.77
CA ASP A 4 -21.88 -16.90 -5.93
C ASP A 4 -22.35 -16.30 -4.58
N GLU A 5 -22.77 -17.14 -3.63
CA GLU A 5 -23.14 -16.74 -2.27
C GLU A 5 -21.94 -16.23 -1.46
N VAL A 6 -20.74 -16.83 -1.66
CA VAL A 6 -19.48 -16.38 -1.01
C VAL A 6 -19.02 -15.02 -1.54
N ILE A 7 -19.16 -14.80 -2.85
CA ILE A 7 -18.78 -13.54 -3.50
C ILE A 7 -19.68 -12.40 -3.04
N GLU A 8 -21.00 -12.66 -2.92
CA GLU A 8 -21.97 -11.67 -2.44
C GLU A 8 -21.72 -11.31 -0.96
N ASP A 9 -21.40 -12.30 -0.12
CA ASP A 9 -21.07 -12.07 1.30
C ASP A 9 -19.77 -11.29 1.52
N LEU A 10 -18.79 -11.44 0.63
CA LEU A 10 -17.49 -10.77 0.75
C LEU A 10 -17.45 -9.40 0.07
N GLY A 11 -18.45 -9.06 -0.74
CA GLY A 11 -18.55 -7.76 -1.43
C GLY A 11 -17.44 -7.51 -2.47
N VAL A 12 -16.82 -8.58 -3.00
CA VAL A 12 -15.72 -8.48 -3.99
C VAL A 12 -16.05 -9.24 -5.26
N SER A 13 -15.40 -8.88 -6.39
CA SER A 13 -15.59 -9.63 -7.63
C SER A 13 -14.94 -11.03 -7.56
N ALA A 14 -15.45 -11.94 -8.40
CA ALA A 14 -14.90 -13.29 -8.51
C ALA A 14 -13.41 -13.28 -8.92
N GLU A 15 -13.01 -12.33 -9.75
CA GLU A 15 -11.63 -12.17 -10.21
C GLU A 15 -10.70 -11.72 -9.07
N VAL A 16 -11.14 -10.75 -8.27
CA VAL A 16 -10.37 -10.30 -7.08
C VAL A 16 -10.19 -11.43 -6.08
N LEU A 17 -11.23 -12.21 -5.82
CA LEU A 17 -11.14 -13.36 -4.93
C LEU A 17 -10.21 -14.44 -5.49
N GLU A 18 -10.29 -14.77 -6.78
CA GLU A 18 -9.42 -15.76 -7.43
C GLU A 18 -7.95 -15.32 -7.40
N GLN A 19 -7.68 -14.04 -7.68
CA GLN A 19 -6.34 -13.48 -7.59
C GLN A 19 -5.82 -13.53 -6.15
N ALA A 20 -6.61 -13.13 -5.17
CA ALA A 20 -6.24 -13.19 -3.76
C ALA A 20 -5.90 -14.62 -3.30
N ILE A 21 -6.68 -15.61 -3.72
CA ILE A 21 -6.41 -17.02 -3.44
C ILE A 21 -5.10 -17.48 -4.09
N ASN A 22 -4.84 -17.10 -5.33
CA ASN A 22 -3.63 -17.46 -6.04
C ASN A 22 -2.38 -16.82 -5.44
N ASP A 23 -2.48 -15.61 -4.92
CA ASP A 23 -1.38 -14.90 -4.27
C ASP A 23 -1.13 -15.44 -2.85
N MET A 24 -2.20 -15.81 -2.14
CA MET A 24 -2.11 -16.26 -0.75
C MET A 24 -1.65 -17.70 -0.60
N LEU A 25 -2.13 -18.62 -1.42
CA LEU A 25 -2.07 -20.06 -1.11
C LEU A 25 -0.86 -20.85 -1.63
N PRO A 26 -0.11 -20.52 -2.68
CA PRO A 26 0.99 -21.35 -3.13
C PRO A 26 2.28 -21.12 -2.35
N GLY A 27 2.95 -22.21 -2.00
CA GLY A 27 4.37 -22.19 -1.67
C GLY A 27 4.77 -21.70 -0.28
N PHE A 28 3.96 -21.91 0.75
CA PHE A 28 4.34 -21.53 2.12
C PHE A 28 5.67 -22.08 2.56
N ALA A 29 6.56 -21.20 2.99
CA ALA A 29 7.77 -21.52 3.71
C ALA A 29 7.55 -21.35 5.22
N ASN A 30 8.33 -22.13 5.99
CA ASN A 30 8.33 -22.04 7.45
C ASN A 30 9.45 -21.10 7.90
N HIS A 31 9.09 -20.14 8.75
CA HIS A 31 10.03 -19.22 9.36
C HIS A 31 9.88 -19.27 10.87
N VAL A 32 10.93 -18.95 11.60
CA VAL A 32 10.91 -18.89 13.06
C VAL A 32 11.48 -17.58 13.57
N ARG A 33 10.83 -17.07 14.60
CA ARG A 33 11.29 -15.94 15.39
C ARG A 33 11.16 -16.32 16.85
N ASP A 34 12.29 -16.51 17.52
CA ASP A 34 12.35 -17.00 18.90
C ASP A 34 12.55 -15.84 19.87
N ALA A 35 11.70 -15.75 20.90
CA ALA A 35 11.71 -14.65 21.87
C ALA A 35 11.45 -15.15 23.30
N ASN A 36 11.82 -14.34 24.30
CA ASN A 36 11.38 -14.49 25.66
C ASN A 36 10.26 -13.47 25.93
N LEU A 37 9.02 -13.92 25.95
CA LEU A 37 7.89 -13.04 26.17
C LEU A 37 7.48 -12.99 27.65
N ASP A 38 7.02 -11.83 28.10
CA ASP A 38 6.28 -11.73 29.35
C ASP A 38 5.01 -12.60 29.26
N PRO A 39 4.64 -13.37 30.30
CA PRO A 39 3.43 -14.20 30.29
C PRO A 39 2.16 -13.43 29.94
N LYS A 40 2.02 -12.17 30.36
CA LYS A 40 0.86 -11.33 30.04
C LYS A 40 0.79 -11.01 28.55
N ILE A 41 1.94 -10.84 27.89
CA ILE A 41 2.00 -10.61 26.45
C ILE A 41 1.68 -11.91 25.71
N ALA A 42 2.23 -13.05 26.17
CA ALA A 42 1.94 -14.34 25.56
C ALA A 42 0.45 -14.71 25.61
N GLU A 43 -0.26 -14.34 26.67
CA GLU A 43 -1.70 -14.56 26.83
C GLU A 43 -2.57 -13.76 25.85
N LEU A 44 -2.03 -12.74 25.19
CA LEU A 44 -2.76 -11.96 24.18
C LEU A 44 -3.00 -12.76 22.88
N TYR A 45 -2.06 -13.67 22.55
CA TYR A 45 -2.18 -14.48 21.35
C TYR A 45 -3.23 -15.58 21.53
N LYS A 46 -4.29 -15.52 20.75
CA LYS A 46 -5.35 -16.52 20.74
C LYS A 46 -5.64 -16.96 19.31
N PRO A 47 -5.88 -18.27 19.08
CA PRO A 47 -6.26 -18.75 17.76
C PRO A 47 -7.46 -17.98 17.19
N GLY A 48 -7.39 -17.65 15.91
CA GLY A 48 -8.42 -16.94 15.17
C GLY A 48 -8.27 -15.43 15.12
N ILE A 49 -7.51 -14.81 16.03
CA ILE A 49 -7.30 -13.36 15.94
C ILE A 49 -6.36 -13.01 14.79
N VAL A 50 -6.60 -11.86 14.18
CA VAL A 50 -5.67 -11.19 13.26
C VAL A 50 -5.01 -10.05 14.01
N LEU A 51 -3.71 -9.91 13.85
CA LEU A 51 -2.91 -8.82 14.40
C LEU A 51 -2.12 -8.16 13.26
N ARG A 52 -1.85 -6.88 13.41
CA ARG A 52 -1.03 -6.08 12.50
C ARG A 52 0.30 -5.77 13.16
N GLU A 53 1.41 -5.91 12.44
CA GLU A 53 2.72 -5.49 12.94
C GLU A 53 3.17 -4.23 12.21
N LYS A 54 3.37 -3.14 12.94
CA LYS A 54 3.74 -1.85 12.37
C LYS A 54 5.18 -1.77 11.91
N ALA A 55 6.05 -2.61 12.44
CA ALA A 55 7.46 -2.66 12.10
C ALA A 55 7.78 -3.83 11.17
N PHE A 56 9.01 -3.90 10.70
CA PHE A 56 9.52 -5.08 10.01
C PHE A 56 9.56 -6.30 10.95
N VAL A 57 9.13 -7.47 10.44
CA VAL A 57 9.23 -8.74 11.18
C VAL A 57 10.39 -9.56 10.65
N ASP A 58 11.48 -9.54 11.41
CA ASP A 58 12.62 -10.40 11.13
C ASP A 58 12.34 -11.83 11.58
N ALA A 59 12.57 -12.79 10.70
CA ALA A 59 12.46 -14.21 10.99
C ALA A 59 13.55 -15.01 10.25
N SER A 60 13.79 -16.24 10.70
CA SER A 60 14.73 -17.15 10.05
C SER A 60 13.99 -18.25 9.30
N ARG A 61 14.39 -18.55 8.07
CA ARG A 61 13.98 -19.79 7.40
C ARG A 61 14.76 -21.03 7.85
N ARG A 62 15.79 -20.84 8.67
CA ARG A 62 16.53 -21.93 9.32
C ARG A 62 15.83 -22.29 10.63
N VAL A 63 15.21 -23.46 10.67
CA VAL A 63 14.42 -23.92 11.82
C VAL A 63 15.18 -25.00 12.56
N GLY A 64 15.55 -24.74 13.82
CA GLY A 64 16.23 -25.66 14.72
C GLY A 64 15.63 -25.61 16.13
N GLY A 65 16.32 -26.25 17.12
CA GLY A 65 15.93 -26.15 18.52
C GLY A 65 16.00 -24.71 19.04
N MET A 66 15.14 -24.36 19.97
CA MET A 66 15.05 -23.02 20.53
C MET A 66 15.68 -22.93 21.93
N VAL A 67 16.30 -21.78 22.23
CA VAL A 67 16.88 -21.45 23.52
C VAL A 67 16.02 -20.49 24.36
N THR A 68 14.95 -19.99 23.78
CA THR A 68 14.00 -19.03 24.37
C THR A 68 12.75 -19.74 24.90
N THR A 69 11.86 -19.01 25.52
CA THR A 69 10.60 -19.53 26.09
C THR A 69 9.47 -19.62 25.06
N HIS A 70 9.49 -18.77 24.02
CA HIS A 70 8.44 -18.67 23.02
C HIS A 70 9.02 -18.71 21.61
N ARG A 71 8.27 -19.25 20.67
CA ARG A 71 8.54 -19.25 19.23
C ARG A 71 7.34 -18.75 18.48
N PHE A 72 7.52 -17.77 17.62
CA PHE A 72 6.63 -17.49 16.53
C PHE A 72 7.00 -18.39 15.35
N ALA A 73 6.12 -19.33 15.03
CA ALA A 73 6.22 -20.21 13.89
C ALA A 73 5.42 -19.57 12.74
N ILE A 74 6.09 -18.90 11.79
CA ILE A 74 5.46 -18.10 10.77
C ILE A 74 5.39 -18.87 9.45
N LEU A 75 4.19 -19.01 8.91
CA LEU A 75 3.94 -19.53 7.57
C LEU A 75 3.77 -18.36 6.62
N SER A 76 4.61 -18.27 5.58
CA SER A 76 4.57 -17.19 4.61
C SER A 76 5.10 -17.63 3.26
N ASN A 77 4.52 -17.10 2.18
CA ASN A 77 5.02 -17.29 0.81
C ASN A 77 5.62 -16.02 0.20
N HIS A 78 5.57 -14.88 0.92
CA HIS A 78 5.98 -13.56 0.39
C HIS A 78 6.88 -12.73 1.34
N MET A 79 7.43 -13.31 2.43
CA MET A 79 8.51 -12.63 3.16
C MET A 79 9.72 -12.44 2.26
N ALA A 80 10.30 -11.24 2.26
CA ALA A 80 11.51 -10.91 1.52
C ALA A 80 12.69 -11.75 1.99
N ASP A 81 13.36 -12.47 1.08
CA ASP A 81 14.49 -13.35 1.36
C ASP A 81 15.82 -12.61 1.28
N PHE A 82 16.42 -12.32 2.44
CA PHE A 82 17.73 -11.68 2.55
C PHE A 82 18.90 -12.68 2.70
N THR A 83 18.65 -13.98 2.55
CA THR A 83 19.69 -15.01 2.68
C THR A 83 20.80 -14.90 1.63
N GLN A 84 20.50 -14.30 0.48
CA GLN A 84 21.47 -14.11 -0.60
C GLN A 84 22.36 -12.88 -0.40
N PHE A 85 21.98 -11.95 0.47
CA PHE A 85 22.82 -10.82 0.80
C PHE A 85 23.97 -11.28 1.72
N LYS A 86 25.21 -10.93 1.36
CA LYS A 86 26.37 -11.22 2.18
C LYS A 86 26.34 -10.39 3.46
N HIS A 87 25.74 -10.95 4.48
CA HIS A 87 25.96 -10.51 5.85
C HIS A 87 27.00 -11.46 6.46
N ASP A 88 27.84 -10.99 7.36
CA ASP A 88 28.78 -11.81 8.13
C ASP A 88 28.07 -12.81 9.05
N THR A 89 26.73 -12.91 8.90
CA THR A 89 25.85 -13.74 9.71
C THR A 89 25.11 -14.74 8.82
N ASN A 90 25.02 -15.99 9.26
CA ASN A 90 24.28 -17.04 8.57
C ASN A 90 22.90 -17.28 9.25
N TRP A 91 22.12 -16.23 9.41
CA TRP A 91 20.81 -16.31 10.07
C TRP A 91 19.72 -16.93 9.21
N GLY A 92 19.87 -16.96 7.89
CA GLY A 92 18.75 -17.29 6.99
C GLY A 92 17.63 -16.26 7.11
N LEU A 93 18.00 -14.97 7.15
CA LEU A 93 17.10 -13.85 7.39
C LEU A 93 16.04 -13.72 6.30
N CYS A 94 14.79 -13.69 6.72
CA CYS A 94 13.65 -13.27 5.93
C CYS A 94 12.90 -12.18 6.70
N VAL A 95 12.28 -11.25 5.98
CA VAL A 95 11.64 -10.07 6.57
C VAL A 95 10.24 -9.89 6.00
N ALA A 96 9.24 -9.80 6.88
CA ALA A 96 7.94 -9.25 6.48
C ALA A 96 7.99 -7.73 6.55
N GLN A 97 7.27 -7.07 5.66
CA GLN A 97 7.23 -5.60 5.60
C GLN A 97 6.51 -4.97 6.80
N CYS A 98 6.65 -3.66 6.95
CA CYS A 98 5.84 -2.90 7.90
C CYS A 98 4.35 -3.01 7.52
N GLU A 99 3.48 -2.93 8.52
CA GLU A 99 2.03 -3.03 8.38
C GLU A 99 1.53 -4.42 7.96
N SER A 100 2.38 -5.46 7.99
CA SER A 100 1.98 -6.84 7.69
C SER A 100 0.95 -7.38 8.67
N HIS A 101 0.04 -8.19 8.15
CA HIS A 101 -1.03 -8.83 8.91
C HIS A 101 -0.74 -10.31 9.15
N PHE A 102 -0.99 -10.76 10.37
CA PHE A 102 -0.77 -12.14 10.77
C PHE A 102 -2.01 -12.71 11.45
N LYS A 103 -2.50 -13.84 10.98
CA LYS A 103 -3.54 -14.61 11.66
C LYS A 103 -2.92 -15.59 12.62
N VAL A 104 -3.34 -15.59 13.88
CA VAL A 104 -2.93 -16.62 14.85
C VAL A 104 -3.70 -17.89 14.53
N MET A 105 -2.98 -18.90 14.04
CA MET A 105 -3.54 -20.21 13.70
C MET A 105 -3.64 -21.11 14.89
N ASP A 106 -2.65 -21.04 15.80
CA ASP A 106 -2.56 -21.94 16.93
C ASP A 106 -1.63 -21.40 18.03
N VAL A 107 -1.90 -21.76 19.27
CA VAL A 107 -1.05 -21.47 20.42
C VAL A 107 -1.04 -22.71 21.33
N TYR A 108 0.13 -23.30 21.54
CA TYR A 108 0.26 -24.50 22.35
C TYR A 108 1.61 -24.59 23.05
N GLU A 109 1.70 -25.42 24.07
CA GLU A 109 2.94 -25.71 24.78
C GLU A 109 3.55 -27.04 24.31
N TYR A 110 4.85 -27.02 24.01
CA TYR A 110 5.62 -28.19 23.67
C TYR A 110 6.95 -28.20 24.44
N ASN A 111 7.18 -29.25 25.24
CA ASN A 111 8.40 -29.41 26.07
C ASN A 111 8.70 -28.17 26.96
N GLY A 112 7.68 -27.59 27.58
CA GLY A 112 7.78 -26.40 28.44
C GLY A 112 8.11 -25.09 27.70
N LYS A 113 7.86 -25.03 26.37
CA LYS A 113 8.04 -23.87 25.52
C LYS A 113 6.79 -23.60 24.72
N THR A 114 6.37 -22.36 24.67
CA THR A 114 5.17 -21.95 23.93
C THR A 114 5.46 -21.77 22.44
N GLN A 115 4.63 -22.35 21.61
CA GLN A 115 4.62 -22.19 20.16
C GLN A 115 3.41 -21.33 19.79
N ILE A 116 3.64 -20.27 19.03
CA ILE A 116 2.60 -19.37 18.50
C ILE A 116 2.71 -19.47 16.98
N THR A 117 1.73 -20.12 16.36
CA THR A 117 1.69 -20.29 14.90
C THR A 117 0.97 -19.13 14.25
N LEU A 118 1.67 -18.45 13.35
CA LEU A 118 1.16 -17.30 12.60
C LEU A 118 1.09 -17.63 11.11
N LEU A 119 -0.01 -17.29 10.48
CA LEU A 119 -0.15 -17.24 9.02
C LEU A 119 0.02 -15.79 8.58
N HIS A 120 1.03 -15.51 7.78
CA HIS A 120 1.24 -14.19 7.17
C HIS A 120 0.22 -14.01 6.04
N LEU A 121 -0.70 -13.08 6.23
CA LEU A 121 -1.74 -12.73 5.28
C LEU A 121 -1.17 -11.80 4.19
N LEU A 122 -1.92 -11.55 3.12
CA LEU A 122 -1.51 -10.63 2.06
C LEU A 122 -1.21 -9.23 2.63
N ASP A 123 -0.23 -8.58 2.05
CA ASP A 123 0.26 -7.27 2.51
C ASP A 123 -0.58 -6.08 1.95
N ASP A 124 -1.70 -6.36 1.31
CA ASP A 124 -2.68 -5.40 0.82
C ASP A 124 -4.06 -5.66 1.44
N ASP A 125 -5.05 -4.83 1.12
CA ASP A 125 -6.40 -4.88 1.71
C ASP A 125 -7.12 -6.22 1.56
N ARG A 126 -6.68 -7.07 0.63
CA ARG A 126 -7.22 -8.42 0.44
C ARG A 126 -6.93 -9.37 1.61
N TRP A 127 -6.08 -8.98 2.59
CA TRP A 127 -5.92 -9.74 3.84
C TRP A 127 -7.25 -9.98 4.55
N ARG A 128 -8.22 -9.06 4.41
CA ARG A 128 -9.56 -9.14 5.01
C ARG A 128 -10.33 -10.37 4.55
N LEU A 129 -10.15 -10.81 3.32
CA LEU A 129 -10.77 -12.02 2.76
C LEU A 129 -10.37 -13.28 3.53
N PHE A 130 -9.20 -13.27 4.16
CA PHE A 130 -8.64 -14.40 4.91
C PHE A 130 -8.73 -14.24 6.43
N ALA A 131 -9.13 -13.08 6.92
CA ALA A 131 -9.19 -12.79 8.35
C ALA A 131 -10.07 -13.82 9.11
N ASN A 132 -11.24 -14.11 8.59
CA ASN A 132 -12.19 -15.05 9.17
C ASN A 132 -12.19 -16.43 8.48
N ALA A 133 -11.35 -16.64 7.45
CA ALA A 133 -11.33 -17.90 6.71
C ALA A 133 -10.81 -19.05 7.58
N GLU A 134 -11.47 -20.21 7.47
CA GLU A 134 -10.95 -21.48 7.97
C GLU A 134 -10.18 -22.17 6.85
N PHE A 135 -8.95 -22.58 7.14
CA PHE A 135 -8.07 -23.20 6.14
C PHE A 135 -8.11 -24.72 6.31
N ASP A 136 -8.95 -25.39 5.52
CA ASP A 136 -9.03 -26.86 5.44
C ASP A 136 -8.32 -27.36 4.19
N MET A 137 -6.98 -27.21 4.19
CA MET A 137 -6.16 -27.62 3.05
C MET A 137 -4.81 -28.19 3.47
N PRO A 138 -4.22 -29.13 2.69
CA PRO A 138 -2.94 -29.74 2.98
C PRO A 138 -1.84 -28.68 3.23
N GLY A 139 -1.11 -28.86 4.31
CA GLY A 139 -0.03 -27.96 4.71
C GLY A 139 -0.44 -26.82 5.62
N LEU A 140 -1.75 -26.51 5.75
CA LEU A 140 -2.31 -25.55 6.70
C LEU A 140 -3.13 -26.20 7.81
N HIS A 141 -3.27 -27.53 7.84
CA HIS A 141 -3.84 -28.23 8.99
C HIS A 141 -2.98 -28.03 10.23
N VAL A 142 -3.59 -27.62 11.33
CA VAL A 142 -2.89 -27.31 12.59
C VAL A 142 -2.01 -28.47 13.06
N GLU A 143 -2.51 -29.71 12.97
CA GLU A 143 -1.77 -30.91 13.38
C GLU A 143 -0.53 -31.16 12.51
N GLU A 144 -0.60 -30.90 11.21
CA GLU A 144 0.55 -31.05 10.32
C GLU A 144 1.60 -29.96 10.59
N ILE A 145 1.15 -28.74 10.89
CA ILE A 145 2.01 -27.62 11.25
C ILE A 145 2.72 -27.93 12.57
N ARG A 146 1.98 -28.36 13.60
CA ARG A 146 2.54 -28.78 14.89
C ARG A 146 3.64 -29.82 14.70
N ALA A 147 3.32 -30.94 14.03
CA ALA A 147 4.28 -32.01 13.81
C ALA A 147 5.57 -31.56 13.13
N ARG A 148 5.48 -30.63 12.16
CA ARG A 148 6.67 -30.06 11.49
C ARG A 148 7.54 -29.22 12.42
N PHE A 149 6.93 -28.38 13.24
CA PHE A 149 7.68 -27.51 14.16
C PHE A 149 8.18 -28.25 15.40
N GLU A 150 7.42 -29.19 15.95
CA GLU A 150 7.84 -30.04 17.08
C GLU A 150 9.07 -30.85 16.75
N ALA A 151 9.11 -31.51 15.58
CA ALA A 151 10.30 -32.23 15.12
C ALA A 151 11.54 -31.33 15.01
N LYS A 152 11.36 -30.01 14.80
CA LYS A 152 12.46 -29.05 14.79
C LYS A 152 12.78 -28.50 16.16
N CYS A 153 11.81 -28.39 17.07
CA CYS A 153 12.07 -28.04 18.47
C CYS A 153 12.93 -29.05 19.19
N ASP A 154 12.83 -30.34 18.85
CA ASP A 154 13.64 -31.42 19.38
C ASP A 154 15.04 -31.53 18.74
N ALA A 155 15.29 -30.81 17.67
CA ALA A 155 16.58 -30.75 17.02
C ALA A 155 17.59 -29.90 17.81
N GLU A 156 18.86 -30.00 17.46
CA GLU A 156 19.90 -29.13 18.02
C GLU A 156 19.65 -27.67 17.64
N ALA A 157 19.92 -26.78 18.59
CA ALA A 157 19.79 -25.34 18.33
C ALA A 157 20.85 -24.89 17.31
N ILE A 158 20.48 -24.03 16.41
CA ILE A 158 21.37 -23.48 15.39
C ILE A 158 22.20 -22.37 16.03
N PRO A 159 23.55 -22.51 16.10
CA PRO A 159 24.41 -21.59 16.87
C PRO A 159 24.24 -20.13 16.50
N GLU A 160 24.08 -19.82 15.20
CA GLU A 160 23.90 -18.44 14.69
C GLU A 160 22.58 -17.82 15.16
N LEU A 161 21.56 -18.63 15.43
CA LEU A 161 20.25 -18.16 15.93
C LEU A 161 20.20 -18.11 17.47
N THR A 162 21.25 -18.48 18.15
CA THR A 162 21.38 -18.37 19.62
C THR A 162 22.26 -17.20 20.05
N THR A 163 22.80 -16.43 19.10
CA THR A 163 23.64 -15.26 19.39
C THR A 163 22.83 -14.14 20.00
N GLU A 164 23.42 -13.36 20.90
CA GLU A 164 22.79 -12.20 21.52
C GLU A 164 22.27 -11.22 20.44
N GLN A 165 23.02 -11.02 19.37
CA GLN A 165 22.65 -10.15 18.27
C GLN A 165 21.34 -10.59 17.61
N TRP A 166 21.18 -11.90 17.33
CA TRP A 166 19.95 -12.44 16.75
C TRP A 166 18.79 -12.36 17.74
N LEU A 167 18.99 -12.76 18.99
CA LEU A 167 17.95 -12.78 20.01
C LEU A 167 17.45 -11.35 20.31
N ASN A 168 18.33 -10.35 20.35
CA ASN A 168 17.92 -8.95 20.50
C ASN A 168 17.09 -8.45 19.32
N ARG A 169 17.45 -8.88 18.10
CA ARG A 169 16.67 -8.55 16.89
C ARG A 169 15.25 -9.13 16.93
N CYS A 170 15.10 -10.31 17.54
CA CYS A 170 13.82 -11.00 17.68
C CYS A 170 13.09 -10.73 19.01
N SER A 171 13.60 -9.85 19.88
CA SER A 171 13.10 -9.68 21.24
C SER A 171 11.69 -9.08 21.35
N PHE A 172 11.27 -8.32 20.35
CA PHE A 172 9.93 -7.70 20.34
C PHE A 172 8.87 -8.72 19.95
N PRO A 173 7.72 -8.76 20.67
CA PRO A 173 6.58 -9.58 20.29
C PRO A 173 5.94 -9.06 19.00
N VAL A 174 5.41 -9.96 18.17
CA VAL A 174 4.78 -9.59 16.89
C VAL A 174 3.38 -9.01 17.15
N GLY A 175 3.10 -7.85 16.58
CA GLY A 175 1.77 -7.21 16.64
C GLY A 175 1.42 -6.58 17.99
N VAL A 176 2.42 -6.27 18.82
CA VAL A 176 2.21 -5.70 20.16
C VAL A 176 2.86 -4.32 20.25
N SER A 177 2.08 -3.35 20.69
CA SER A 177 2.52 -1.98 20.92
C SER A 177 3.44 -1.85 22.15
N PRO A 178 4.18 -0.74 22.30
CA PRO A 178 5.06 -0.51 23.46
C PRO A 178 4.34 -0.48 24.81
N ASP A 179 3.06 -0.18 24.85
CA ASP A 179 2.20 -0.21 26.04
C ASP A 179 1.66 -1.61 26.36
N GLY A 180 1.99 -2.62 25.55
CA GLY A 180 1.66 -4.01 25.78
C GLY A 180 0.27 -4.45 25.32
N ALA A 181 -0.37 -3.71 24.43
CA ALA A 181 -1.63 -4.09 23.78
C ALA A 181 -1.37 -4.63 22.35
N LEU A 182 -2.26 -5.46 21.84
CA LEU A 182 -2.23 -5.83 20.43
C LEU A 182 -2.59 -4.62 19.56
N TYR A 183 -1.86 -4.43 18.45
CA TYR A 183 -2.33 -3.50 17.43
C TYR A 183 -3.61 -4.03 16.80
N SER A 184 -4.58 -3.12 16.59
CA SER A 184 -5.76 -3.45 15.80
C SER A 184 -5.35 -3.86 14.38
N PRO A 185 -5.97 -4.89 13.79
CA PRO A 185 -5.75 -5.21 12.39
C PRO A 185 -6.12 -4.04 11.48
N GLU A 186 -7.20 -3.33 11.79
CA GLU A 186 -7.52 -2.08 11.10
C GLU A 186 -6.79 -0.90 11.74
N PRO A 187 -6.19 -0.01 10.93
CA PRO A 187 -5.64 1.23 11.47
C PRO A 187 -6.76 2.07 12.08
N LYS A 188 -6.48 2.68 13.23
CA LYS A 188 -7.41 3.64 13.84
C LYS A 188 -7.56 4.88 12.97
N PRO A 189 -8.71 5.58 13.04
CA PRO A 189 -8.87 6.87 12.41
C PRO A 189 -7.67 7.80 12.67
N ALA A 190 -7.11 8.37 11.62
CA ALA A 190 -5.95 9.28 11.67
C ALA A 190 -4.70 8.74 12.40
N GLU A 191 -4.54 7.44 12.54
CA GLU A 191 -3.40 6.82 13.21
C GLU A 191 -2.07 7.10 12.50
N ALA A 192 -2.08 7.14 11.16
CA ALA A 192 -0.96 7.54 10.33
C ALA A 192 -1.42 8.57 9.30
N LEU A 193 -0.77 9.69 9.27
CA LEU A 193 -1.08 10.80 8.37
C LEU A 193 0.10 11.05 7.43
N TRP A 194 -0.19 11.23 6.15
CA TRP A 194 0.78 11.55 5.10
C TRP A 194 0.44 12.89 4.48
N ARG A 195 1.45 13.61 3.97
CA ARG A 195 1.20 14.83 3.20
C ARG A 195 0.62 14.47 1.83
N VAL A 196 -0.36 15.25 1.39
CA VAL A 196 -0.96 15.06 0.06
C VAL A 196 0.10 15.20 -1.04
N ALA A 197 0.97 16.21 -0.94
CA ALA A 197 2.04 16.46 -1.91
C ALA A 197 3.06 15.31 -2.04
N ASP A 198 3.26 14.53 -0.99
CA ASP A 198 4.25 13.45 -0.97
C ASP A 198 3.61 12.08 -1.35
N THR A 199 2.36 12.10 -1.82
CA THR A 199 1.60 10.88 -2.07
C THR A 199 1.30 10.69 -3.55
N GLY A 200 1.69 9.55 -4.09
CA GLY A 200 1.33 9.15 -5.46
C GLY A 200 -0.20 8.98 -5.61
N PHE A 201 -0.72 9.38 -6.76
CA PHE A 201 -2.16 9.42 -7.05
C PHE A 201 -2.86 8.06 -6.87
N ARG A 202 -2.17 6.93 -7.12
CA ARG A 202 -2.73 5.57 -6.98
C ARG A 202 -3.23 5.24 -5.59
N ARG A 203 -2.64 5.85 -4.56
CA ARG A 203 -3.09 5.65 -3.18
C ARG A 203 -4.32 6.48 -2.83
N LEU A 204 -4.61 7.48 -3.63
CA LEU A 204 -5.67 8.46 -3.38
C LEU A 204 -6.91 8.18 -4.23
N VAL A 205 -6.73 8.09 -5.54
CA VAL A 205 -7.82 8.04 -6.53
C VAL A 205 -8.73 6.84 -6.32
N GLY A 206 -10.05 7.08 -6.39
CA GLY A 206 -11.07 6.05 -6.25
C GLY A 206 -11.36 5.61 -4.80
N ASN A 207 -10.72 6.24 -3.81
CA ASN A 207 -10.93 5.92 -2.39
C ASN A 207 -11.57 7.07 -1.64
N VAL A 208 -12.33 6.76 -0.59
CA VAL A 208 -12.73 7.78 0.39
C VAL A 208 -11.57 8.03 1.34
N VAL A 209 -11.06 9.26 1.34
CA VAL A 209 -9.93 9.64 2.17
C VAL A 209 -10.33 10.67 3.24
N PHE A 210 -9.68 10.59 4.39
CA PHE A 210 -9.71 11.67 5.37
C PHE A 210 -8.65 12.70 5.04
N VAL A 211 -9.00 13.97 5.06
CA VAL A 211 -8.07 15.10 4.84
C VAL A 211 -8.21 16.09 5.98
N CYS A 212 -7.11 16.47 6.57
CA CYS A 212 -7.07 17.46 7.64
C CYS A 212 -5.92 18.46 7.46
N LYS A 213 -5.95 19.51 8.26
CA LYS A 213 -4.92 20.53 8.26
C LYS A 213 -3.58 19.96 8.76
N GLY A 214 -2.51 20.18 8.01
CA GLY A 214 -1.15 19.87 8.42
C GLY A 214 -0.54 20.96 9.33
N PRO A 215 0.62 20.70 9.95
CA PRO A 215 1.30 21.66 10.83
C PRO A 215 1.69 22.97 10.12
N ASP A 216 2.06 22.86 8.84
CA ASP A 216 2.50 24.00 8.01
C ASP A 216 1.40 24.46 7.03
N ASP A 217 0.18 23.94 7.17
CA ASP A 217 -0.97 24.29 6.35
C ASP A 217 -1.69 25.50 6.94
N GLU A 218 -1.86 26.57 6.17
CA GLU A 218 -2.66 27.72 6.58
C GLU A 218 -4.16 27.38 6.67
N GLY A 219 -4.61 26.29 6.08
CA GLY A 219 -5.99 25.80 6.10
C GLY A 219 -6.95 26.64 5.25
N LYS A 220 -6.45 27.41 4.29
CA LYS A 220 -7.28 28.25 3.40
C LYS A 220 -8.32 27.45 2.60
N TRP A 221 -8.05 26.20 2.35
CA TRP A 221 -8.99 25.32 1.68
C TRP A 221 -10.24 25.01 2.53
N LEU A 222 -10.15 25.16 3.86
CA LEU A 222 -11.31 25.05 4.77
C LEU A 222 -12.29 26.21 4.59
N ASP A 223 -11.83 27.40 4.18
CA ASP A 223 -12.67 28.59 4.01
C ASP A 223 -13.75 28.41 2.91
N VAL A 224 -13.55 27.45 1.99
CA VAL A 224 -14.53 27.16 0.94
C VAL A 224 -15.50 26.03 1.33
N ILE A 225 -15.29 25.39 2.47
CA ILE A 225 -16.21 24.38 3.00
C ILE A 225 -17.33 25.12 3.76
N PRO A 226 -18.58 25.01 3.34
CA PRO A 226 -19.68 25.82 3.93
C PRO A 226 -20.19 25.29 5.27
N GLU A 227 -19.76 24.13 5.69
CA GLU A 227 -20.13 23.54 6.97
C GLU A 227 -19.05 23.83 8.00
N ASP A 228 -19.47 23.87 9.28
CA ASP A 228 -18.54 24.07 10.39
C ASP A 228 -17.69 22.79 10.53
N VAL A 229 -16.54 22.79 9.85
CA VAL A 229 -15.54 21.74 9.96
C VAL A 229 -14.72 22.10 11.20
N ASP A 230 -15.17 21.59 12.36
CA ASP A 230 -14.35 21.60 13.57
C ASP A 230 -12.93 21.09 13.25
N GLU A 231 -11.98 21.20 14.14
CA GLU A 231 -10.56 20.85 13.96
C GLU A 231 -10.29 19.43 13.38
N GLY A 232 -11.36 18.63 13.12
CA GLY A 232 -11.30 17.24 12.70
C GLY A 232 -10.92 16.99 11.23
N GLY A 233 -11.24 17.88 10.31
CA GLY A 233 -11.03 17.64 8.86
C GLY A 233 -12.28 17.14 8.10
N ILE A 234 -12.09 16.62 6.89
CA ILE A 234 -13.15 16.23 5.97
C ILE A 234 -12.95 14.82 5.42
N PHE A 235 -14.05 14.21 4.96
CA PHE A 235 -13.97 13.12 4.00
C PHE A 235 -14.01 13.69 2.59
N ALA A 236 -13.16 13.16 1.72
CA ALA A 236 -13.06 13.56 0.33
C ALA A 236 -12.90 12.33 -0.58
N TYR A 237 -13.30 12.47 -1.83
CA TYR A 237 -13.13 11.48 -2.89
C TYR A 237 -12.19 12.03 -3.95
N PRO A 238 -10.92 11.59 -4.00
CA PRO A 238 -9.96 11.99 -5.01
C PRO A 238 -10.22 11.33 -6.36
N TYR A 239 -10.10 12.13 -7.42
CA TYR A 239 -10.16 11.69 -8.83
C TYR A 239 -9.22 12.54 -9.68
N ILE A 240 -8.96 12.12 -10.94
CA ILE A 240 -8.15 12.88 -11.87
C ILE A 240 -9.08 13.61 -12.82
N ASP A 241 -9.10 14.95 -12.72
CA ASP A 241 -9.77 15.84 -13.67
C ASP A 241 -8.80 16.07 -14.86
N PRO A 242 -9.19 15.73 -16.12
CA PRO A 242 -8.30 15.88 -17.28
C PRO A 242 -7.74 17.30 -17.48
N ASP A 243 -8.54 18.32 -17.12
CA ASP A 243 -8.17 19.72 -17.30
C ASP A 243 -7.44 20.33 -16.09
N ALA A 244 -7.61 19.74 -14.91
CA ALA A 244 -7.17 20.35 -13.66
C ALA A 244 -6.39 19.43 -12.74
N GLY A 245 -6.08 18.22 -13.18
CA GLY A 245 -5.27 17.26 -12.48
C GLY A 245 -5.95 16.62 -11.26
N LEU A 246 -5.16 16.22 -10.28
CA LEU A 246 -5.64 15.57 -9.08
C LEU A 246 -6.57 16.49 -8.30
N THR A 247 -7.79 16.04 -8.08
CA THR A 247 -8.90 16.82 -7.54
C THR A 247 -9.60 16.00 -6.47
N PHE A 248 -10.00 16.65 -5.40
CA PHE A 248 -10.68 16.06 -4.25
C PHE A 248 -12.11 16.59 -4.18
N ARG A 249 -13.10 15.73 -4.36
CA ARG A 249 -14.50 16.08 -4.13
C ARG A 249 -14.78 15.99 -2.64
N TYR A 250 -15.19 17.11 -2.04
CA TYR A 250 -15.68 17.13 -0.67
C TYR A 250 -16.93 16.25 -0.53
N LEU A 251 -16.96 15.43 0.51
CA LEU A 251 -18.09 14.56 0.82
C LEU A 251 -18.87 15.07 2.03
N CYS A 252 -18.26 15.12 3.19
CA CYS A 252 -18.83 15.66 4.42
C CYS A 252 -17.75 15.97 5.46
N PRO A 253 -18.05 16.68 6.58
CA PRO A 253 -17.16 16.80 7.69
C PRO A 253 -16.84 15.43 8.28
N ALA A 254 -15.56 15.17 8.56
CA ALA A 254 -15.14 13.93 9.20
C ALA A 254 -15.37 13.97 10.70
N ALA A 255 -15.72 12.84 11.28
CA ALA A 255 -15.83 12.64 12.71
C ALA A 255 -15.34 11.24 13.09
N THR A 256 -14.99 11.08 14.36
CA THR A 256 -14.71 9.78 14.97
C THR A 256 -15.68 9.48 16.09
N SER A 257 -15.81 8.20 16.45
CA SER A 257 -16.48 7.77 17.67
C SER A 257 -15.82 8.39 18.92
N GLU A 258 -16.52 8.42 20.05
CA GLU A 258 -16.02 9.00 21.32
C GLU A 258 -14.69 8.36 21.78
N ASP A 259 -14.48 7.08 21.51
CA ASP A 259 -13.24 6.33 21.77
C ASP A 259 -12.16 6.52 20.69
N GLY A 260 -12.48 7.19 19.60
CA GLY A 260 -11.56 7.42 18.46
C GLY A 260 -11.28 6.17 17.63
N ASP A 261 -12.01 5.09 17.80
CA ASP A 261 -11.73 3.80 17.18
C ASP A 261 -12.43 3.60 15.83
N GLN A 262 -13.43 4.44 15.49
CA GLN A 262 -14.19 4.32 14.24
C GLN A 262 -14.45 5.68 13.60
N TRP A 263 -14.51 5.70 12.26
CA TRP A 263 -15.01 6.83 11.50
C TRP A 263 -16.53 6.91 11.60
N LEU A 264 -17.07 8.14 11.71
CA LEU A 264 -18.51 8.43 11.67
C LEU A 264 -18.81 9.30 10.46
N ILE A 265 -19.73 8.82 9.63
CA ILE A 265 -20.26 9.58 8.50
C ILE A 265 -21.36 10.50 9.05
N ARG A 266 -21.19 11.81 8.88
CA ARG A 266 -22.19 12.81 9.23
C ARG A 266 -23.18 13.03 8.10
N GLU A 267 -24.39 13.47 8.44
CA GLU A 267 -25.34 13.94 7.44
C GLU A 267 -24.70 15.06 6.60
N ARG A 268 -24.99 15.02 5.31
CA ARG A 268 -24.48 15.96 4.33
C ARG A 268 -25.61 16.85 3.81
N ASP A 269 -25.30 18.11 3.51
CA ASP A 269 -26.16 18.96 2.69
C ASP A 269 -25.94 18.65 1.20
N ASP A 270 -26.90 17.98 0.58
CA ASP A 270 -26.85 17.57 -0.83
C ASP A 270 -26.81 18.75 -1.82
N SER A 271 -27.08 19.95 -1.36
CA SER A 271 -26.97 21.17 -2.19
C SER A 271 -25.53 21.68 -2.34
N ILE A 272 -24.59 21.13 -1.55
CA ILE A 272 -23.20 21.56 -1.52
C ILE A 272 -22.36 20.75 -2.50
N LEU A 273 -21.74 21.43 -3.46
CA LEU A 273 -20.72 20.88 -4.33
C LEU A 273 -19.42 21.68 -4.14
N VAL A 274 -18.46 21.10 -3.46
CA VAL A 274 -17.11 21.64 -3.33
C VAL A 274 -16.10 20.68 -3.93
N VAL A 275 -15.22 21.24 -4.75
CA VAL A 275 -14.05 20.51 -5.28
C VAL A 275 -12.79 21.27 -4.89
N LEU A 276 -11.80 20.53 -4.40
CA LEU A 276 -10.52 21.05 -3.96
C LEU A 276 -9.44 20.55 -4.90
N ARG A 277 -8.65 21.44 -5.49
CA ARG A 277 -7.51 21.06 -6.31
C ARG A 277 -6.35 20.61 -5.41
N ALA A 278 -5.60 19.60 -5.82
CA ALA A 278 -4.51 19.06 -5.01
C ALA A 278 -3.47 20.14 -4.61
N GLY A 279 -3.23 21.13 -5.48
CA GLY A 279 -2.36 22.27 -5.15
C GLY A 279 -2.84 23.11 -3.96
N ALA A 280 -4.16 23.18 -3.70
CA ALA A 280 -4.67 23.83 -2.50
C ALA A 280 -4.48 22.99 -1.23
N LEU A 281 -4.26 21.69 -1.40
CA LEU A 281 -4.05 20.72 -0.32
C LEU A 281 -2.57 20.31 -0.16
N GLU A 282 -1.63 21.01 -0.78
CA GLU A 282 -0.21 20.65 -0.80
C GLU A 282 0.36 20.36 0.58
N ASN A 283 -0.03 21.15 1.59
CA ASN A 283 0.41 20.99 2.98
C ASN A 283 -0.61 20.28 3.87
N ALA A 284 -1.75 19.87 3.33
CA ALA A 284 -2.73 19.09 4.06
C ALA A 284 -2.20 17.68 4.32
N LEU A 285 -2.71 17.08 5.40
CA LEU A 285 -2.47 15.68 5.73
C LEU A 285 -3.68 14.83 5.35
N TRP A 286 -3.43 13.58 5.01
CA TRP A 286 -4.47 12.64 4.67
C TRP A 286 -4.19 11.25 5.23
N CYS A 287 -5.22 10.42 5.34
CA CYS A 287 -5.10 8.96 5.51
C CYS A 287 -6.27 8.23 4.83
N PRO A 288 -6.10 6.94 4.50
CA PRO A 288 -7.20 6.11 4.04
C PRO A 288 -8.24 5.94 5.14
N THR A 289 -9.52 5.87 4.75
CA THR A 289 -10.62 5.66 5.70
C THR A 289 -11.14 4.24 5.68
N PHE A 290 -10.91 3.50 4.59
CA PHE A 290 -11.51 2.19 4.29
C PHE A 290 -13.06 2.22 4.27
N ILE A 291 -13.65 3.41 4.15
CA ILE A 291 -15.08 3.58 3.94
C ILE A 291 -15.38 3.24 2.48
N ASP A 292 -16.39 2.41 2.25
CA ASP A 292 -16.84 2.09 0.88
C ASP A 292 -17.30 3.36 0.16
N PRO A 293 -16.77 3.67 -1.04
CA PRO A 293 -17.26 4.78 -1.85
C PRO A 293 -18.77 4.75 -2.12
N GLY A 294 -19.40 3.56 -2.12
CA GLY A 294 -20.84 3.38 -2.25
C GLY A 294 -21.66 4.06 -1.14
N GLU A 295 -21.10 4.26 0.05
CA GLU A 295 -21.74 5.03 1.13
C GLU A 295 -21.98 6.51 0.77
N PHE A 296 -21.29 7.00 -0.27
CA PHE A 296 -21.36 8.36 -0.75
C PHE A 296 -21.95 8.48 -2.16
N GLU A 297 -22.68 7.49 -2.65
CA GLU A 297 -23.45 7.64 -3.88
C GLU A 297 -24.55 8.73 -3.72
N PRO A 298 -24.86 9.50 -4.78
CA PRO A 298 -24.35 9.42 -6.17
C PRO A 298 -23.07 10.24 -6.41
N TYR A 299 -22.42 10.77 -5.40
CA TYR A 299 -21.31 11.74 -5.59
C TYR A 299 -20.04 11.11 -6.14
N THR A 300 -19.70 9.92 -5.66
CA THR A 300 -18.55 9.14 -6.13
C THR A 300 -18.77 8.69 -7.56
N THR A 301 -19.93 8.09 -7.85
CA THR A 301 -20.33 7.68 -9.21
C THR A 301 -20.31 8.85 -10.20
N GLN A 302 -20.81 10.03 -9.82
CA GLN A 302 -20.75 11.22 -10.69
C GLN A 302 -19.31 11.69 -10.96
N ALA A 303 -18.40 11.57 -9.98
CA ALA A 303 -17.00 11.91 -10.21
C ALA A 303 -16.39 10.96 -11.23
N ASP A 304 -16.62 9.67 -11.06
CA ASP A 304 -16.09 8.65 -11.97
C ASP A 304 -16.68 8.78 -13.38
N GLU A 305 -18.01 8.92 -13.52
CA GLU A 305 -18.66 9.07 -14.83
C GLU A 305 -18.22 10.34 -15.59
N ASN A 306 -18.01 11.45 -14.87
CA ASN A 306 -17.67 12.72 -15.51
C ASN A 306 -16.20 12.90 -15.85
N TYR A 307 -15.29 12.21 -15.13
CA TYR A 307 -13.85 12.43 -15.20
C TYR A 307 -13.03 11.20 -15.58
N THR A 308 -13.66 10.03 -15.75
CA THR A 308 -13.00 8.90 -16.38
C THR A 308 -12.77 9.21 -17.86
N PRO A 309 -11.51 9.11 -18.35
CA PRO A 309 -11.24 9.36 -19.76
C PRO A 309 -12.03 8.44 -20.68
N ASP A 310 -12.61 9.02 -21.74
CA ASP A 310 -13.30 8.27 -22.80
C ASP A 310 -12.32 7.38 -23.61
N ASP A 311 -11.05 7.78 -23.69
CA ASP A 311 -10.02 7.02 -24.40
C ASP A 311 -9.41 5.92 -23.52
N PRO A 312 -9.64 4.64 -23.85
CA PRO A 312 -9.07 3.53 -23.10
C PRO A 312 -7.53 3.56 -23.01
N ALA A 313 -6.85 4.18 -23.99
CA ALA A 313 -5.40 4.27 -23.99
C ALA A 313 -4.86 5.14 -22.85
N VAL A 314 -5.59 6.17 -22.43
CA VAL A 314 -5.21 6.99 -21.27
C VAL A 314 -5.33 6.16 -19.98
N LEU A 315 -6.39 5.34 -19.85
CA LEU A 315 -6.53 4.45 -18.71
C LEU A 315 -5.40 3.41 -18.67
N GLU A 316 -5.06 2.82 -19.83
CA GLU A 316 -3.94 1.89 -19.94
C GLU A 316 -2.61 2.54 -19.48
N ILE A 317 -2.35 3.80 -19.89
CA ILE A 317 -1.16 4.53 -19.45
C ILE A 317 -1.18 4.80 -17.95
N ARG A 318 -2.33 5.10 -17.37
CA ARG A 318 -2.44 5.29 -15.91
C ARG A 318 -2.05 4.05 -15.13
N GLU A 319 -2.25 2.83 -15.66
CA GLU A 319 -1.85 1.57 -15.04
C GLU A 319 -0.33 1.31 -15.08
N LEU A 320 0.44 2.04 -15.89
CA LEU A 320 1.88 1.85 -16.03
C LEU A 320 2.64 2.43 -14.83
N GLU A 321 2.88 1.61 -13.81
CA GLU A 321 3.56 2.00 -12.57
C GLU A 321 4.99 2.51 -12.79
N PHE A 322 5.69 2.03 -13.82
CA PHE A 322 7.05 2.46 -14.09
C PHE A 322 7.16 3.96 -14.42
N LEU A 323 6.06 4.60 -14.84
CA LEU A 323 6.02 6.04 -15.10
C LEU A 323 5.88 6.89 -13.83
N ASP A 324 5.46 6.32 -12.72
CA ASP A 324 5.13 7.07 -11.50
C ASP A 324 6.27 7.99 -11.01
N PRO A 325 7.55 7.61 -11.09
CA PRO A 325 8.65 8.48 -10.67
C PRO A 325 8.81 9.78 -11.46
N ILE A 326 8.30 9.82 -12.70
CA ILE A 326 8.43 10.99 -13.60
C ILE A 326 7.10 11.71 -13.86
N ARG A 327 6.01 11.25 -13.26
CA ARG A 327 4.71 11.93 -13.35
C ARG A 327 4.71 13.21 -12.51
N HIS A 328 4.00 14.20 -13.00
CA HIS A 328 3.77 15.40 -12.22
C HIS A 328 2.85 15.07 -11.01
N PRO A 329 3.23 15.41 -9.77
CA PRO A 329 2.47 14.99 -8.58
C PRO A 329 1.04 15.51 -8.54
N LEU A 330 0.77 16.67 -9.13
CA LEU A 330 -0.57 17.28 -9.19
C LEU A 330 -1.32 16.95 -10.49
N PHE A 331 -0.63 16.56 -11.53
CA PHE A 331 -1.16 16.22 -12.84
C PHE A 331 -0.64 14.85 -13.27
N PRO A 332 -1.22 13.76 -12.78
CA PRO A 332 -0.66 12.41 -12.98
C PRO A 332 -0.57 11.94 -14.44
N ASP A 333 -1.29 12.58 -15.34
CA ASP A 333 -1.22 12.31 -16.78
C ASP A 333 -0.10 13.11 -17.48
N ASP A 334 0.63 13.96 -16.76
CA ASP A 334 1.76 14.72 -17.29
C ASP A 334 3.09 14.13 -16.83
N VAL A 335 4.04 14.08 -17.74
CA VAL A 335 5.43 13.63 -17.48
C VAL A 335 6.41 14.66 -17.94
N GLU A 336 7.53 14.77 -17.22
CA GLU A 336 8.66 15.57 -17.67
C GLU A 336 9.55 14.74 -18.62
N ALA A 337 9.93 15.30 -19.77
CA ALA A 337 10.76 14.63 -20.74
C ALA A 337 11.85 15.55 -21.31
N LEU A 338 12.99 14.96 -21.65
CA LEU A 338 14.09 15.63 -22.34
C LEU A 338 13.80 15.70 -23.84
N LEU A 339 13.74 16.90 -24.39
CA LEU A 339 13.74 17.14 -25.84
C LEU A 339 15.17 17.17 -26.36
N ILE A 340 15.50 16.24 -27.25
CA ILE A 340 16.84 16.02 -27.78
C ILE A 340 16.87 16.27 -29.29
N LYS A 341 17.62 17.27 -29.73
CA LYS A 341 17.85 17.57 -31.16
C LYS A 341 19.33 17.70 -31.48
N GLN A 342 19.79 17.07 -32.55
CA GLN A 342 21.18 17.16 -32.97
C GLN A 342 21.49 18.59 -33.46
N GLY A 343 22.50 19.21 -32.85
CA GLY A 343 22.93 20.57 -33.20
C GLY A 343 22.18 21.70 -32.47
N ALA A 344 21.29 21.37 -31.53
CA ALA A 344 20.75 22.33 -30.56
C ALA A 344 21.85 22.71 -29.53
N ASP A 345 21.70 23.87 -28.92
CA ASP A 345 22.65 24.38 -27.93
C ASP A 345 22.68 23.53 -26.65
N ALA A 346 21.53 23.00 -26.26
CA ALA A 346 21.32 22.13 -25.09
C ALA A 346 20.09 21.21 -25.25
N MET A 347 19.99 20.16 -24.44
CA MET A 347 18.76 19.44 -24.22
C MET A 347 17.83 20.34 -23.41
N GLU A 348 16.53 20.23 -23.66
CA GLU A 348 15.50 21.03 -22.98
C GLU A 348 14.49 20.13 -22.29
N LEU A 349 14.13 20.44 -21.04
CA LEU A 349 13.08 19.75 -20.31
C LEU A 349 11.73 20.36 -20.66
N ALA A 350 10.75 19.53 -20.92
CA ALA A 350 9.38 19.94 -21.20
C ALA A 350 8.36 18.98 -20.58
N TRP A 351 7.21 19.50 -20.24
CA TRP A 351 6.07 18.72 -19.80
C TRP A 351 5.23 18.25 -20.99
N LEU A 352 4.91 16.96 -20.98
CA LEU A 352 4.04 16.34 -21.98
C LEU A 352 2.86 15.67 -21.30
N HIS A 353 1.65 15.94 -21.82
CA HIS A 353 0.43 15.24 -21.42
C HIS A 353 0.31 13.90 -22.12
N LEU A 354 0.28 12.82 -21.38
CA LEU A 354 0.21 11.45 -21.91
C LEU A 354 -1.15 11.22 -22.57
N CYS A 355 -1.16 10.97 -23.88
CA CYS A 355 -2.39 10.97 -24.68
C CYS A 355 -2.64 9.66 -25.45
N GLY A 356 -1.76 8.66 -25.39
CA GLY A 356 -2.02 7.38 -26.05
C GLY A 356 -0.82 6.44 -26.14
N VAL A 357 -1.13 5.18 -26.48
CA VAL A 357 -0.16 4.14 -26.82
C VAL A 357 -0.43 3.66 -28.24
N ARG A 358 0.62 3.55 -29.09
CA ARG A 358 0.52 3.00 -30.45
C ARG A 358 1.77 2.18 -30.70
N ASP A 359 1.59 0.94 -31.15
CA ASP A 359 2.68 0.02 -31.46
C ASP A 359 3.77 -0.02 -30.34
N ASP A 360 3.33 -0.20 -29.09
CA ASP A 360 4.17 -0.21 -27.87
C ASP A 360 4.91 1.12 -27.58
N THR A 361 4.54 2.19 -28.26
CA THR A 361 5.13 3.53 -28.03
C THR A 361 4.11 4.42 -27.32
N ILE A 362 4.51 5.03 -26.23
CA ILE A 362 3.72 6.01 -25.48
C ILE A 362 3.91 7.37 -26.15
N TYR A 363 2.81 8.11 -26.30
CA TYR A 363 2.79 9.44 -26.88
C TYR A 363 2.34 10.46 -25.85
N GLY A 364 2.95 11.64 -25.90
CA GLY A 364 2.55 12.81 -25.11
C GLY A 364 2.40 14.06 -25.96
N GLU A 365 1.42 14.87 -25.64
CA GLU A 365 1.20 16.19 -26.23
C GLU A 365 2.05 17.23 -25.50
N LEU A 366 2.82 18.04 -26.22
CA LEU A 366 3.68 19.08 -25.67
C LEU A 366 2.85 20.21 -25.07
N LEU A 367 3.04 20.50 -23.78
CA LEU A 367 2.22 21.45 -23.02
C LEU A 367 2.66 22.91 -23.11
N SER A 368 3.90 23.18 -23.53
CA SER A 368 4.45 24.53 -23.62
C SER A 368 5.38 24.69 -24.84
N GLU A 369 5.54 25.91 -25.32
CA GLU A 369 6.56 26.22 -26.32
C GLU A 369 7.96 26.00 -25.74
N THR A 370 8.87 25.57 -26.61
CA THR A 370 10.29 25.38 -26.27
C THR A 370 11.06 26.69 -26.27
N ASP A 371 12.06 26.83 -25.42
CA ASP A 371 12.93 28.00 -25.37
C ASP A 371 13.81 28.12 -26.63
N GLN A 372 14.17 26.97 -27.22
CA GLN A 372 14.96 26.89 -28.47
C GLN A 372 14.02 26.53 -29.64
N ASP A 373 14.44 26.90 -30.87
CA ASP A 373 13.73 26.42 -32.07
C ASP A 373 14.08 24.94 -32.35
N LEU A 374 13.39 24.08 -31.66
CA LEU A 374 13.52 22.63 -31.83
C LEU A 374 12.65 22.11 -33.00
N GLY A 375 11.76 22.94 -33.57
CA GLY A 375 10.85 22.59 -34.65
C GLY A 375 9.66 21.71 -34.17
N VAL A 376 9.34 21.77 -32.89
CA VAL A 376 8.15 21.26 -32.27
C VAL A 376 7.47 22.38 -31.49
N HIS A 377 6.14 22.33 -31.39
CA HIS A 377 5.31 23.38 -30.82
C HIS A 377 4.29 22.82 -29.84
N VAL A 378 3.78 23.68 -28.99
CA VAL A 378 2.68 23.32 -28.08
C VAL A 378 1.54 22.67 -28.87
N GLY A 379 1.03 21.54 -28.34
CA GLY A 379 0.01 20.72 -28.98
C GLY A 379 0.54 19.64 -29.92
N ASP A 380 1.85 19.60 -30.21
CA ASP A 380 2.45 18.51 -30.98
C ASP A 380 2.46 17.20 -30.15
N VAL A 381 2.00 16.12 -30.79
CA VAL A 381 2.00 14.78 -30.19
C VAL A 381 3.30 14.06 -30.52
N LEU A 382 4.09 13.79 -29.52
CA LEU A 382 5.47 13.31 -29.64
C LEU A 382 5.64 11.90 -29.05
N PRO A 383 6.40 11.00 -29.69
CA PRO A 383 6.72 9.70 -29.15
C PRO A 383 7.73 9.81 -28.02
N LEU A 384 7.48 9.11 -26.90
CA LEU A 384 8.34 9.04 -25.75
C LEU A 384 9.21 7.78 -25.78
N ALA A 385 10.49 7.94 -25.51
CA ALA A 385 11.42 6.88 -25.22
C ALA A 385 11.83 6.95 -23.74
N PHE A 386 11.99 5.80 -23.10
CA PHE A 386 12.32 5.71 -21.67
C PHE A 386 13.68 5.04 -21.47
N ARG A 387 14.43 5.53 -20.52
CA ARG A 387 15.72 4.98 -20.14
C ARG A 387 15.87 5.05 -18.62
N GLU A 388 16.41 3.99 -18.03
CA GLU A 388 16.94 4.04 -16.67
C GLU A 388 18.34 4.65 -16.68
N ASP A 389 18.56 5.64 -15.84
CA ASP A 389 19.84 6.24 -15.57
C ASP A 389 20.26 5.94 -14.12
N GLU A 390 21.56 5.68 -13.89
CA GLU A 390 22.06 5.29 -12.56
C GLU A 390 21.99 6.46 -11.54
N GLU A 391 22.00 7.71 -12.01
CA GLU A 391 22.00 8.91 -11.16
C GLU A 391 20.59 9.50 -11.03
N ASP A 392 19.83 9.55 -12.14
CA ASP A 392 18.55 10.27 -12.24
C ASP A 392 17.32 9.34 -12.19
N GLY A 393 17.51 8.01 -12.19
CA GLY A 393 16.43 7.03 -12.24
C GLY A 393 15.79 6.94 -13.63
N LEU A 394 14.46 6.83 -13.71
CA LEU A 394 13.74 6.79 -14.98
C LEU A 394 13.74 8.17 -15.63
N VAL A 395 14.17 8.25 -16.89
CA VAL A 395 14.15 9.48 -17.71
C VAL A 395 13.33 9.23 -18.97
N ALA A 396 12.38 10.11 -19.26
CA ALA A 396 11.68 10.16 -20.54
C ALA A 396 12.43 11.10 -21.51
N ALA A 397 12.44 10.76 -22.80
CA ALA A 397 13.08 11.56 -23.84
C ALA A 397 12.29 11.54 -25.15
N VAL A 398 12.36 12.65 -25.88
CA VAL A 398 11.87 12.78 -27.25
C VAL A 398 13.06 13.08 -28.17
N PHE A 399 13.30 12.24 -29.17
CA PHE A 399 14.35 12.43 -30.17
C PHE A 399 13.77 13.15 -31.40
N ILE A 400 13.94 14.48 -31.44
CA ILE A 400 13.33 15.37 -32.47
C ILE A 400 13.74 14.96 -33.89
N ASP A 401 15.00 14.57 -34.10
CA ASP A 401 15.50 14.17 -35.43
C ASP A 401 14.94 12.85 -35.95
N GLN A 402 14.19 12.13 -35.15
CA GLN A 402 13.57 10.86 -35.50
C GLN A 402 12.06 11.02 -35.83
N LEU A 403 11.51 12.21 -35.60
CA LEU A 403 10.12 12.52 -35.92
C LEU A 403 9.93 12.51 -37.44
N GLY A 404 8.98 11.68 -37.93
CA GLY A 404 8.62 11.64 -39.36
C GLY A 404 9.47 10.74 -40.24
N LYS A 405 10.26 9.83 -39.66
CA LYS A 405 10.98 8.77 -40.43
C LYS A 405 10.24 7.47 -40.50
#